data_19f14588d6c516fea7f125a33e94b765
#
_entry.id   19f14588d6c516fea7f125a33e94b765
#
_cell.length_a   1.000
_cell.length_b   1.000
_cell.length_c   1.000
_cell.angle_alpha   90.00
_cell.angle_beta   90.00
_cell.angle_gamma   90.00
#
_symmetry.space_group_name_H-M   'P 1'
#
loop_
_entity.id
_entity.type
_entity.pdbx_description
1 polymer ?
#
loop_
_entity_poly.entity_id
_entity_poly.type
_entity_poly.pdbx_seq_one_letter_code
_entity_poly.pdbx_strand_id
1 'polypeptide(L)'
;MKREQIEEYLRASRLICSAIYLRKSRAEEHMSLEETLSRHRAALIAYAEKYGYRVDPADIYEEVVSGESLFARPQMLRLMEAVTAGRYEAVLCMDMQRLGRGGMYDQGFILDTFKESETLIVTPERVYDLTKEMDEQAAEMETFLSRGEYRMI
;
A
#
# COMPACT_ATOMS: atom_id res chain seq x y z
N MET A 1 -17.42 35.15 1.40
CA MET A 1 -16.29 34.26 1.15
C MET A 1 -15.85 34.44 -0.30
N LYS A 2 -14.57 34.64 -0.52
CA LYS A 2 -14.01 34.81 -1.86
C LYS A 2 -13.98 33.47 -2.60
N ARG A 3 -14.09 33.55 -3.93
CA ARG A 3 -14.08 32.38 -4.81
C ARG A 3 -12.87 31.44 -4.53
N GLU A 4 -11.69 32.03 -4.35
CA GLU A 4 -10.46 31.27 -4.07
C GLU A 4 -10.55 30.46 -2.79
N GLN A 5 -11.17 31.02 -1.75
CA GLN A 5 -11.37 30.34 -0.48
C GLN A 5 -12.34 29.17 -0.60
N ILE A 6 -13.37 29.34 -1.44
CA ILE A 6 -14.34 28.27 -1.70
C ILE A 6 -13.68 27.13 -2.45
N GLU A 7 -12.88 27.44 -3.47
CA GLU A 7 -12.16 26.43 -4.25
C GLU A 7 -11.16 25.65 -3.38
N GLU A 8 -10.46 26.36 -2.51
CA GLU A 8 -9.52 25.72 -1.59
C GLU A 8 -10.24 24.79 -0.61
N TYR A 9 -11.36 25.23 -0.07
CA TYR A 9 -12.19 24.42 0.82
C TYR A 9 -12.67 23.14 0.12
N LEU A 10 -13.17 23.28 -1.11
CA LEU A 10 -13.65 22.13 -1.88
C LEU A 10 -12.53 21.13 -2.18
N ARG A 11 -11.34 21.62 -2.50
CA ARG A 11 -10.18 20.75 -2.72
C ARG A 11 -9.78 20.03 -1.43
N ALA A 12 -9.76 20.74 -0.32
CA ALA A 12 -9.40 20.15 0.98
C ALA A 12 -10.43 19.13 1.45
N SER A 13 -11.69 19.28 1.05
CA SER A 13 -12.74 18.33 1.43
C SER A 13 -12.88 17.16 0.47
N ARG A 14 -12.15 17.15 -0.67
CA ARG A 14 -12.20 16.05 -1.61
C ARG A 14 -11.51 14.83 -1.04
N LEU A 15 -12.21 13.72 -1.06
CA LEU A 15 -11.62 12.45 -0.62
C LEU A 15 -10.74 11.85 -1.71
N ILE A 16 -9.65 11.24 -1.29
CA ILE A 16 -8.70 10.59 -2.19
C ILE A 16 -9.17 9.15 -2.44
N CYS A 17 -9.44 8.83 -3.70
CA CYS A 17 -9.90 7.50 -4.09
C CYS A 17 -8.80 6.47 -3.84
N SER A 18 -9.06 5.50 -2.97
CA SER A 18 -8.00 4.64 -2.44
C SER A 18 -8.42 3.18 -2.33
N ALA A 19 -7.42 2.31 -2.26
CA ALA A 19 -7.57 0.91 -1.95
C ALA A 19 -6.79 0.59 -0.68
N ILE A 20 -7.10 -0.55 -0.07
CA ILE A 20 -6.34 -1.09 1.05
C ILE A 20 -5.79 -2.45 0.61
N TYR A 21 -4.50 -2.71 0.90
CA TYR A 21 -3.90 -4.00 0.72
C TYR A 21 -3.48 -4.59 2.06
N LEU A 22 -3.93 -5.80 2.33
CA LEU A 22 -3.66 -6.53 3.57
C LEU A 22 -3.03 -7.87 3.25
N ARG A 23 -1.90 -8.16 3.84
CA ARG A 23 -1.22 -9.44 3.66
C ARG A 23 -0.68 -9.97 4.97
N LYS A 24 -0.83 -11.26 5.18
CA LYS A 24 -0.29 -11.95 6.33
C LYS A 24 0.41 -13.22 5.85
N SER A 25 1.59 -13.50 6.39
CA SER A 25 2.30 -14.74 6.13
C SER A 25 1.75 -15.84 7.02
N ARG A 26 1.62 -17.03 6.48
CA ARG A 26 1.23 -18.20 7.27
C ARG A 26 2.26 -18.57 8.32
N ALA A 27 3.50 -18.11 8.16
CA ALA A 27 4.57 -18.37 9.11
C ALA A 27 4.48 -17.56 10.40
N GLU A 28 3.63 -16.53 10.43
CA GLU A 28 3.45 -15.68 11.62
C GLU A 28 2.33 -16.24 12.48
N GLU A 29 2.71 -16.92 13.58
CA GLU A 29 1.77 -17.73 14.36
C GLU A 29 1.41 -17.21 15.76
N HIS A 30 1.80 -15.96 16.10
CA HIS A 30 1.54 -15.42 17.43
C HIS A 30 0.08 -15.15 17.73
N MET A 31 -0.73 -15.01 16.70
CA MET A 31 -2.17 -14.89 16.81
C MET A 31 -2.79 -15.44 15.54
N SER A 32 -4.07 -15.68 15.52
CA SER A 32 -4.72 -16.22 14.34
C SER A 32 -4.53 -15.27 13.17
N LEU A 33 -4.40 -15.81 11.95
CA LEU A 33 -4.23 -15.01 10.75
C LEU A 33 -5.40 -14.06 10.56
N GLU A 34 -6.61 -14.54 10.83
CA GLU A 34 -7.81 -13.74 10.71
C GLU A 34 -7.83 -12.58 11.68
N GLU A 35 -7.42 -12.80 12.93
CA GLU A 35 -7.32 -11.72 13.92
C GLU A 35 -6.34 -10.64 13.49
N THR A 36 -5.18 -11.03 12.98
CA THR A 36 -4.18 -10.09 12.52
C THR A 36 -4.69 -9.25 11.36
N LEU A 37 -5.28 -9.89 10.35
CA LEU A 37 -5.83 -9.18 9.20
C LEU A 37 -6.96 -8.26 9.61
N SER A 38 -7.83 -8.71 10.52
CA SER A 38 -8.95 -7.91 11.03
C SER A 38 -8.44 -6.64 11.74
N ARG A 39 -7.39 -6.77 12.56
CA ARG A 39 -6.80 -5.63 13.26
C ARG A 39 -6.17 -4.64 12.30
N HIS A 40 -5.43 -5.14 11.30
CA HIS A 40 -4.82 -4.29 10.28
C HIS A 40 -5.89 -3.58 9.45
N ARG A 41 -6.96 -4.29 9.09
CA ARG A 41 -8.07 -3.69 8.34
C ARG A 41 -8.72 -2.56 9.13
N ALA A 42 -9.03 -2.80 10.41
CA ALA A 42 -9.64 -1.78 11.26
C ALA A 42 -8.74 -0.56 11.42
N ALA A 43 -7.44 -0.78 11.60
CA ALA A 43 -6.47 0.32 11.74
C ALA A 43 -6.40 1.15 10.46
N LEU A 44 -6.36 0.53 9.30
CA LEU A 44 -6.26 1.25 8.04
C LEU A 44 -7.57 1.95 7.66
N ILE A 45 -8.71 1.36 7.99
CA ILE A 45 -10.00 2.02 7.77
C ILE A 45 -10.10 3.28 8.65
N ALA A 46 -9.70 3.16 9.92
CA ALA A 46 -9.70 4.32 10.82
C ALA A 46 -8.75 5.42 10.33
N TYR A 47 -7.57 5.03 9.85
CA TYR A 47 -6.61 5.97 9.28
C TYR A 47 -7.19 6.66 8.04
N ALA A 48 -7.82 5.91 7.17
CA ALA A 48 -8.44 6.45 5.96
C ALA A 48 -9.52 7.47 6.29
N GLU A 49 -10.39 7.17 7.24
CA GLU A 49 -11.43 8.09 7.67
C GLU A 49 -10.85 9.37 8.26
N LYS A 50 -9.78 9.24 9.04
CA LYS A 50 -9.16 10.39 9.69
C LYS A 50 -8.48 11.33 8.71
N TYR A 51 -7.87 10.79 7.67
CA TYR A 51 -7.02 11.58 6.76
C TYR A 51 -7.62 11.80 5.36
N GLY A 52 -8.88 11.45 5.16
CA GLY A 52 -9.58 11.79 3.92
C GLY A 52 -9.33 10.84 2.75
N TYR A 53 -9.05 9.59 3.03
CA TYR A 53 -8.95 8.56 1.98
C TYR A 53 -10.27 7.81 1.91
N ARG A 54 -10.85 7.74 0.70
CA ARG A 54 -12.09 7.00 0.50
C ARG A 54 -11.77 5.58 0.06
N VAL A 55 -12.21 4.61 0.86
CA VAL A 55 -12.03 3.20 0.56
C VAL A 55 -13.39 2.51 0.62
N ASP A 56 -13.87 2.01 -0.50
CA ASP A 56 -15.09 1.21 -0.53
C ASP A 56 -14.75 -0.24 -0.16
N PRO A 57 -15.72 -1.00 0.39
CA PRO A 57 -15.45 -2.40 0.76
C PRO A 57 -14.90 -3.26 -0.38
N ALA A 58 -15.30 -2.98 -1.62
CA ALA A 58 -14.82 -3.70 -2.79
C ALA A 58 -13.37 -3.40 -3.12
N ASP A 59 -12.79 -2.36 -2.55
CA ASP A 59 -11.42 -1.91 -2.80
C ASP A 59 -10.46 -2.36 -1.70
N ILE A 60 -10.84 -3.33 -0.91
CA ILE A 60 -9.97 -3.95 0.09
C ILE A 60 -9.48 -5.29 -0.46
N TYR A 61 -8.16 -5.39 -0.65
CA TYR A 61 -7.47 -6.55 -1.20
C TYR A 61 -6.74 -7.26 -0.06
N GLU A 62 -7.16 -8.48 0.25
CA GLU A 62 -6.63 -9.15 1.44
C GLU A 62 -6.25 -10.59 1.09
N GLU A 63 -5.09 -11.05 1.56
CA GLU A 63 -4.62 -12.40 1.28
C GLU A 63 -3.68 -12.93 2.36
N VAL A 64 -3.66 -14.24 2.47
CA VAL A 64 -2.73 -14.97 3.31
C VAL A 64 -1.85 -15.78 2.37
N VAL A 65 -0.54 -15.59 2.44
CA VAL A 65 0.40 -16.25 1.53
C VAL A 65 1.51 -16.91 2.32
N SER A 66 2.01 -18.03 1.80
CA SER A 66 3.08 -18.78 2.42
C SER A 66 4.41 -18.64 1.70
N GLY A 67 4.45 -17.92 0.60
CA GLY A 67 5.66 -17.71 -0.21
C GLY A 67 5.84 -16.25 -0.56
N GLU A 68 6.96 -15.96 -1.23
CA GLU A 68 7.30 -14.60 -1.62
C GLU A 68 6.99 -14.30 -3.09
N SER A 69 6.66 -15.34 -3.88
CA SER A 69 6.38 -15.16 -5.30
C SER A 69 5.13 -14.32 -5.53
N LEU A 70 5.21 -13.41 -6.47
CA LEU A 70 4.06 -12.60 -6.90
C LEU A 70 2.93 -13.49 -7.42
N PHE A 71 3.25 -14.62 -8.05
CA PHE A 71 2.24 -15.56 -8.53
C PHE A 71 1.43 -16.20 -7.41
N ALA A 72 1.98 -16.24 -6.19
CA ALA A 72 1.26 -16.73 -5.00
C ALA A 72 0.42 -15.63 -4.34
N ARG A 73 0.35 -14.45 -4.94
CA ARG A 73 -0.35 -13.30 -4.40
C ARG A 73 -1.41 -12.78 -5.39
N PRO A 74 -2.48 -13.55 -5.60
CA PRO A 74 -3.50 -13.18 -6.59
C PRO A 74 -4.17 -11.84 -6.32
N GLN A 75 -4.33 -11.44 -5.06
CA GLN A 75 -4.90 -10.14 -4.74
C GLN A 75 -3.94 -9.00 -5.10
N MET A 76 -2.63 -9.22 -4.91
CA MET A 76 -1.64 -8.23 -5.36
C MET A 76 -1.66 -8.08 -6.87
N LEU A 77 -1.81 -9.18 -7.61
CA LEU A 77 -1.90 -9.10 -9.08
C LEU A 77 -3.14 -8.31 -9.51
N ARG A 78 -4.27 -8.53 -8.87
CA ARG A 78 -5.50 -7.76 -9.13
C ARG A 78 -5.30 -6.29 -8.80
N LEU A 79 -4.64 -6.00 -7.69
CA LEU A 79 -4.35 -4.63 -7.29
C LEU A 79 -3.44 -3.95 -8.31
N MET A 80 -2.41 -4.65 -8.80
CA MET A 80 -1.51 -4.09 -9.80
C MET A 80 -2.24 -3.75 -11.10
N GLU A 81 -3.17 -4.59 -11.52
CA GLU A 81 -4.01 -4.30 -12.69
C GLU A 81 -4.81 -3.03 -12.48
N ALA A 82 -5.43 -2.88 -11.32
CA ALA A 82 -6.25 -1.70 -10.99
C ALA A 82 -5.40 -0.43 -10.90
N VAL A 83 -4.22 -0.52 -10.29
CA VAL A 83 -3.29 0.61 -10.19
C VAL A 83 -2.82 1.04 -11.58
N THR A 84 -2.46 0.07 -12.42
CA THR A 84 -2.04 0.35 -13.80
C THR A 84 -3.15 1.02 -14.61
N ALA A 85 -4.39 0.64 -14.35
CA ALA A 85 -5.55 1.26 -15.01
C ALA A 85 -5.90 2.66 -14.47
N GLY A 86 -5.15 3.14 -13.49
CA GLY A 86 -5.40 4.47 -12.91
C GLY A 86 -6.60 4.54 -12.00
N ARG A 87 -7.02 3.42 -11.46
CA ARG A 87 -8.24 3.34 -10.64
C ARG A 87 -8.11 4.02 -9.28
N TYR A 88 -6.90 4.06 -8.71
CA TYR A 88 -6.67 4.61 -7.38
C TYR A 88 -5.66 5.73 -7.39
N GLU A 89 -5.86 6.72 -6.52
CA GLU A 89 -4.89 7.77 -6.27
C GLU A 89 -3.89 7.33 -5.19
N ALA A 90 -4.31 6.42 -4.31
CA ALA A 90 -3.48 5.92 -3.22
C ALA A 90 -3.83 4.48 -2.86
N VAL A 91 -2.85 3.76 -2.33
CA VAL A 91 -3.06 2.44 -1.75
C VAL A 91 -2.51 2.47 -0.33
N LEU A 92 -3.35 2.08 0.63
CA LEU A 92 -2.98 2.02 2.03
C LEU A 92 -2.52 0.62 2.40
N CYS A 93 -1.44 0.51 3.14
CA CYS A 93 -0.94 -0.75 3.68
C CYS A 93 -0.28 -0.50 5.03
N MET A 94 -0.03 -1.55 5.80
CA MET A 94 0.54 -1.40 7.13
C MET A 94 2.02 -0.99 7.07
N ASP A 95 2.76 -1.55 6.11
CA ASP A 95 4.18 -1.22 5.92
C ASP A 95 4.63 -1.64 4.52
N MET A 96 5.80 -1.15 4.12
CA MET A 96 6.36 -1.47 2.81
C MET A 96 6.70 -2.94 2.65
N GLN A 97 7.05 -3.61 3.73
CA GLN A 97 7.40 -5.02 3.68
C GLN A 97 6.21 -5.88 3.27
N ARG A 98 5.03 -5.56 3.76
CA ARG A 98 3.80 -6.29 3.41
C ARG A 98 3.35 -6.02 1.99
N LEU A 99 3.60 -4.81 1.50
CA LEU A 99 3.26 -4.45 0.13
C LEU A 99 4.26 -5.02 -0.87
N GLY A 100 5.54 -4.73 -0.67
CA GLY A 100 6.57 -4.96 -1.68
C GLY A 100 7.40 -6.23 -1.53
N ARG A 101 7.14 -7.05 -0.51
CA ARG A 101 7.94 -8.24 -0.27
C ARG A 101 7.87 -9.22 -1.43
N GLY A 102 9.02 -9.78 -1.80
CA GLY A 102 9.12 -10.73 -2.89
C GLY A 102 10.55 -10.83 -3.39
N GLY A 103 10.77 -11.54 -4.48
CA GLY A 103 12.05 -11.56 -5.15
C GLY A 103 12.35 -10.21 -5.79
N MET A 104 13.57 -10.06 -6.27
CA MET A 104 14.03 -8.79 -6.84
C MET A 104 13.13 -8.30 -7.98
N TYR A 105 12.73 -9.20 -8.88
CA TYR A 105 11.86 -8.83 -10.01
C TYR A 105 10.47 -8.43 -9.54
N ASP A 106 9.93 -9.16 -8.56
CA ASP A 106 8.60 -8.87 -8.04
C ASP A 106 8.56 -7.51 -7.35
N GLN A 107 9.59 -7.19 -6.56
CA GLN A 107 9.71 -5.90 -5.90
C GLN A 107 9.79 -4.78 -6.92
N GLY A 108 10.62 -4.95 -7.94
CA GLY A 108 10.76 -3.98 -9.01
C GLY A 108 9.45 -3.74 -9.74
N PHE A 109 8.75 -4.82 -10.08
CA PHE A 109 7.46 -4.74 -10.75
C PHE A 109 6.44 -3.94 -9.92
N ILE A 110 6.35 -4.25 -8.61
CA ILE A 110 5.41 -3.58 -7.73
C ILE A 110 5.73 -2.08 -7.62
N LEU A 111 6.98 -1.75 -7.32
CA LEU A 111 7.36 -0.35 -7.13
C LEU A 111 7.27 0.45 -8.43
N ASP A 112 7.67 -0.14 -9.56
CA ASP A 112 7.57 0.52 -10.85
C ASP A 112 6.11 0.78 -11.24
N THR A 113 5.22 -0.14 -10.91
CA THR A 113 3.79 0.04 -11.17
C THR A 113 3.25 1.27 -10.46
N PHE A 114 3.58 1.44 -9.19
CA PHE A 114 3.16 2.61 -8.42
C PHE A 114 3.80 3.90 -8.96
N LYS A 115 5.07 3.83 -9.32
CA LYS A 115 5.78 4.98 -9.85
C LYS A 115 5.20 5.45 -11.18
N GLU A 116 5.02 4.53 -12.12
CA GLU A 116 4.50 4.85 -13.44
C GLU A 116 3.06 5.35 -13.41
N SER A 117 2.26 4.82 -12.50
CA SER A 117 0.86 5.21 -12.34
C SER A 117 0.68 6.44 -11.46
N GLU A 118 1.77 6.93 -10.87
CA GLU A 118 1.75 8.07 -9.95
C GLU A 118 0.78 7.86 -8.78
N THR A 119 0.63 6.59 -8.36
CA THR A 119 -0.23 6.22 -7.25
C THR A 119 0.59 6.26 -5.96
N LEU A 120 0.07 6.93 -4.94
CA LEU A 120 0.75 7.03 -3.66
C LEU A 120 0.67 5.72 -2.89
N ILE A 121 1.72 5.42 -2.12
CA ILE A 121 1.70 4.34 -1.14
C ILE A 121 1.59 5.00 0.22
N VAL A 122 0.59 4.63 1.01
CA VAL A 122 0.29 5.27 2.28
C VAL A 122 0.37 4.24 3.40
N THR A 123 1.20 4.53 4.39
CA THR A 123 1.27 3.74 5.63
C THR A 123 0.95 4.64 6.81
N PRO A 124 0.66 4.08 7.99
CA PRO A 124 0.45 4.92 9.17
C PRO A 124 1.65 5.79 9.54
N GLU A 125 2.84 5.43 9.08
CA GLU A 125 4.06 6.16 9.41
C GLU A 125 4.42 7.23 8.38
N ARG A 126 4.13 6.99 7.11
CA ARG A 126 4.46 7.98 6.06
C ARG A 126 3.74 7.71 4.75
N VAL A 127 3.74 8.72 3.91
CA VAL A 127 3.25 8.64 2.53
C VAL A 127 4.45 8.61 1.60
N TYR A 128 4.42 7.71 0.61
CA TYR A 128 5.46 7.58 -0.40
C TYR A 128 4.91 8.02 -1.76
N ASP A 129 5.57 9.00 -2.37
CA ASP A 129 5.35 9.37 -3.76
C ASP A 129 6.58 8.93 -4.53
N LEU A 130 6.50 7.82 -5.26
CA LEU A 130 7.66 7.21 -5.91
C LEU A 130 8.17 8.00 -7.12
N THR A 131 7.47 9.06 -7.53
CA THR A 131 8.00 9.98 -8.52
C THR A 131 9.07 10.90 -7.92
N LYS A 132 9.16 10.92 -6.58
CA LYS A 132 10.19 11.70 -5.87
C LYS A 132 11.33 10.77 -5.48
N GLU A 133 12.55 11.17 -5.82
CA GLU A 133 13.74 10.34 -5.64
C GLU A 133 13.94 9.87 -4.20
N MET A 134 13.76 10.75 -3.22
CA MET A 134 13.96 10.37 -1.81
C MET A 134 12.96 9.33 -1.35
N ASP A 135 11.70 9.46 -1.77
CA ASP A 135 10.67 8.49 -1.42
C ASP A 135 10.90 7.16 -2.12
N GLU A 136 11.34 7.18 -3.37
CA GLU A 136 11.69 5.98 -4.10
C GLU A 136 12.81 5.22 -3.42
N GLN A 137 13.87 5.93 -3.02
CA GLN A 137 15.00 5.33 -2.31
C GLN A 137 14.57 4.72 -0.98
N ALA A 138 13.73 5.43 -0.23
CA ALA A 138 13.23 4.93 1.05
C ALA A 138 12.40 3.66 0.87
N ALA A 139 11.52 3.65 -0.13
CA ALA A 139 10.68 2.48 -0.42
C ALA A 139 11.53 1.27 -0.84
N GLU A 140 12.52 1.49 -1.70
CA GLU A 140 13.43 0.43 -2.12
C GLU A 140 14.21 -0.14 -0.95
N MET A 141 14.74 0.71 -0.08
CA MET A 141 15.51 0.28 1.08
C MET A 141 14.66 -0.56 2.04
N GLU A 142 13.47 -0.10 2.36
CA GLU A 142 12.57 -0.82 3.26
C GLU A 142 12.14 -2.15 2.67
N THR A 143 11.88 -2.19 1.38
CA THR A 143 11.51 -3.41 0.67
C THR A 143 12.69 -4.38 0.62
N PHE A 144 13.89 -3.89 0.35
CA PHE A 144 15.11 -4.67 0.36
C PHE A 144 15.35 -5.32 1.72
N LEU A 145 15.20 -4.58 2.80
CA LEU A 145 15.37 -5.10 4.16
C LEU A 145 14.41 -6.24 4.48
N SER A 146 13.23 -6.24 3.89
CA SER A 146 12.24 -7.28 4.13
C SER A 146 12.66 -8.66 3.62
N ARG A 147 13.64 -8.72 2.70
CA ARG A 147 14.14 -10.00 2.17
C ARG A 147 15.17 -10.65 3.07
N GLY A 148 15.60 -9.97 4.14
CA GLY A 148 16.62 -10.49 5.03
C GLY A 148 18.03 -10.42 4.45
N GLU A 149 18.24 -9.69 3.35
CA GLU A 149 19.52 -9.54 2.69
C GLU A 149 20.35 -8.40 3.27
N TYR A 150 19.81 -7.75 4.25
CA TYR A 150 20.49 -6.69 4.98
C TYR A 150 21.54 -7.19 5.95
N ARG A 151 21.80 -8.48 5.95
CA ARG A 151 22.83 -9.05 6.82
C ARG A 151 24.19 -8.47 6.46
N MET A 152 24.68 -7.70 7.37
CA MET A 152 26.02 -7.17 7.26
C MET A 152 26.99 -8.27 7.69
N ILE A 153 27.67 -8.80 6.77
CA ILE A 153 28.61 -9.87 7.03
C ILE A 153 30.02 -9.30 7.07
#